data_3b095d6d2ea78ded3dd253484240ce50
#
_entry.id   3b095d6d2ea78ded3dd253484240ce50
#
_cell.length_a   1.000
_cell.length_b   1.000
_cell.length_c   1.000
_cell.angle_alpha   90.00
_cell.angle_beta   90.00
_cell.angle_gamma   90.00
#
_symmetry.space_group_name_H-M   'P 1'
#
loop_
_entity.id
_entity.type
_entity.pdbx_description
1 polymer ?
#
loop_
_entity_poly.entity_id
_entity_poly.type
_entity_poly.pdbx_seq_one_letter_code
_entity_poly.pdbx_strand_id
1 'polypeptide(L)'
;AARTHLSRPSVYNYFSSKEEVFLNLLVREPDLWAEDIAAIDPEQANTREKFAEALAATLDNRELMLKLVVCNFYEMQDASSMDELVRIKKSSWNAGEITYETVKKCLPDMSDDDADGFVIAFFPFIFGLYPYTHLSEKQAEAIKLAEISFEPLSTHAAARLGIDRLLR
;
A
#
# COMPACT_ATOMS: atom_id res chain seq x y z
N ALA A 1 -7.72 -18.80 -10.63
CA ALA A 1 -8.72 -19.78 -11.15
C ALA A 1 -9.32 -20.66 -10.04
N ALA A 2 -8.59 -21.03 -8.99
CA ALA A 2 -9.11 -21.90 -7.92
C ALA A 2 -10.10 -21.21 -6.95
N ARG A 3 -10.16 -19.90 -6.92
CA ARG A 3 -11.03 -19.08 -6.03
C ARG A 3 -12.15 -18.33 -6.76
N THR A 4 -12.20 -18.40 -8.09
CA THR A 4 -13.25 -17.76 -8.88
C THR A 4 -13.79 -18.77 -9.89
N HIS A 5 -15.09 -18.72 -10.19
CA HIS A 5 -15.73 -19.55 -11.22
C HIS A 5 -15.36 -19.14 -12.66
N LEU A 6 -14.38 -18.24 -12.83
CA LEU A 6 -13.89 -17.75 -14.12
C LEU A 6 -12.78 -18.66 -14.64
N SER A 7 -12.94 -19.17 -15.86
CA SER A 7 -11.90 -19.88 -16.57
C SER A 7 -10.82 -18.91 -17.08
N ARG A 8 -9.57 -19.41 -17.31
CA ARG A 8 -8.53 -18.59 -17.94
C ARG A 8 -8.99 -17.92 -19.25
N PRO A 9 -9.68 -18.63 -20.19
CA PRO A 9 -10.21 -17.99 -21.39
C PRO A 9 -11.19 -16.85 -21.09
N SER A 10 -12.03 -16.97 -20.05
CA SER A 10 -12.99 -15.93 -19.69
C SER A 10 -12.31 -14.62 -19.25
N VAL A 11 -11.13 -14.68 -18.64
CA VAL A 11 -10.36 -13.47 -18.25
C VAL A 11 -9.82 -12.74 -19.49
N TYR A 12 -9.33 -13.49 -20.49
CA TYR A 12 -8.82 -12.92 -21.75
C TYR A 12 -9.91 -12.34 -22.66
N ASN A 13 -11.19 -12.58 -22.38
CA ASN A 13 -12.29 -11.88 -23.06
C ASN A 13 -12.46 -10.44 -22.59
N TYR A 14 -11.92 -10.09 -21.42
CA TYR A 14 -12.02 -8.76 -20.82
C TYR A 14 -10.69 -8.02 -20.80
N PHE A 15 -9.56 -8.72 -20.92
CA PHE A 15 -8.20 -8.16 -20.87
C PHE A 15 -7.37 -8.73 -22.00
N SER A 16 -6.72 -7.87 -22.77
CA SER A 16 -5.91 -8.22 -23.93
C SER A 16 -4.60 -8.92 -23.52
N SER A 17 -4.12 -8.67 -22.31
CA SER A 17 -2.88 -9.23 -21.79
C SER A 17 -2.89 -9.41 -20.28
N LYS A 18 -1.89 -10.14 -19.76
CA LYS A 18 -1.67 -10.28 -18.32
C LYS A 18 -1.26 -8.95 -17.69
N GLU A 19 -0.49 -8.18 -18.41
CA GLU A 19 -0.02 -6.85 -18.02
C GLU A 19 -1.18 -5.89 -17.82
N GLU A 20 -2.17 -5.90 -18.72
CA GLU A 20 -3.39 -5.10 -18.58
C GLU A 20 -4.18 -5.43 -17.30
N VAL A 21 -4.25 -6.70 -16.92
CA VAL A 21 -4.86 -7.10 -15.63
C VAL A 21 -4.12 -6.46 -14.46
N PHE A 22 -2.77 -6.52 -14.46
CA PHE A 22 -1.96 -5.94 -13.40
C PHE A 22 -2.10 -4.41 -13.33
N LEU A 23 -2.11 -3.73 -14.48
CA LEU A 23 -2.26 -2.27 -14.55
C LEU A 23 -3.63 -1.82 -13.99
N ASN A 24 -4.69 -2.55 -14.32
CA ASN A 24 -6.01 -2.26 -13.74
C ASN A 24 -6.05 -2.48 -12.22
N LEU A 25 -5.35 -3.49 -11.70
CA LEU A 25 -5.21 -3.69 -10.25
C LEU A 25 -4.38 -2.59 -9.60
N LEU A 26 -3.35 -2.06 -10.27
CA LEU A 26 -2.53 -0.93 -9.78
C LEU A 26 -3.31 0.41 -9.70
N VAL A 27 -4.44 0.54 -10.37
CA VAL A 27 -5.37 1.66 -10.19
C VAL A 27 -6.37 1.34 -9.09
N ARG A 28 -7.03 0.19 -9.21
CA ARG A 28 -8.13 -0.19 -8.33
C ARG A 28 -7.72 -0.34 -6.85
N GLU A 29 -6.60 -0.99 -6.57
CA GLU A 29 -6.22 -1.29 -5.19
C GLU A 29 -5.84 -0.03 -4.39
N PRO A 30 -5.07 0.95 -4.93
CA PRO A 30 -4.86 2.23 -4.27
C PRO A 30 -6.15 3.04 -4.07
N ASP A 31 -7.09 3.02 -5.04
CA ASP A 31 -8.37 3.73 -4.90
C ASP A 31 -9.19 3.16 -3.73
N LEU A 32 -9.30 1.82 -3.64
CA LEU A 32 -9.96 1.14 -2.52
C LEU A 32 -9.27 1.41 -1.17
N TRP A 33 -7.94 1.52 -1.16
CA TRP A 33 -7.21 1.85 0.05
C TRP A 33 -7.42 3.31 0.45
N ALA A 34 -7.49 4.22 -0.50
CA ALA A 34 -7.83 5.62 -0.26
C ALA A 34 -9.24 5.76 0.38
N GLU A 35 -10.21 4.93 -0.03
CA GLU A 35 -11.53 4.86 0.63
C GLU A 35 -11.41 4.43 2.09
N ASP A 36 -10.60 3.41 2.40
CA ASP A 36 -10.36 2.96 3.79
C ASP A 36 -9.70 4.07 4.62
N ILE A 37 -8.73 4.80 4.06
CA ILE A 37 -8.08 5.94 4.74
C ILE A 37 -9.09 7.05 5.01
N ALA A 38 -9.91 7.39 4.02
CA ALA A 38 -10.95 8.43 4.17
C ALA A 38 -11.99 8.09 5.23
N ALA A 39 -12.21 6.80 5.50
CA ALA A 39 -13.15 6.30 6.50
C ALA A 39 -12.61 6.34 7.94
N ILE A 40 -11.35 6.72 8.16
CA ILE A 40 -10.78 6.86 9.51
C ILE A 40 -11.55 7.96 10.26
N ASP A 41 -12.11 7.57 11.43
CA ASP A 41 -12.88 8.48 12.29
C ASP A 41 -11.94 9.43 13.07
N PRO A 42 -11.99 10.75 12.82
CA PRO A 42 -11.13 11.72 13.51
C PRO A 42 -11.36 11.77 15.02
N GLU A 43 -12.57 11.44 15.52
CA GLU A 43 -12.84 11.44 16.95
C GLU A 43 -12.12 10.30 17.67
N GLN A 44 -11.92 9.18 16.98
CA GLN A 44 -11.22 8.01 17.50
C GLN A 44 -9.71 8.05 17.24
N ALA A 45 -9.28 8.67 16.15
CA ALA A 45 -7.88 8.76 15.71
C ALA A 45 -7.24 10.13 16.01
N ASN A 46 -7.56 10.75 17.13
CA ASN A 46 -7.23 12.13 17.51
C ASN A 46 -5.87 12.30 18.22
N THR A 47 -5.04 11.29 18.26
CA THR A 47 -3.63 11.37 18.71
C THR A 47 -2.74 10.65 17.73
N ARG A 48 -1.43 10.97 17.70
CA ARG A 48 -0.46 10.33 16.80
C ARG A 48 -0.47 8.81 16.93
N GLU A 49 -0.53 8.28 18.16
CA GLU A 49 -0.58 6.84 18.40
C GLU A 49 -1.86 6.19 17.86
N LYS A 50 -3.02 6.82 18.11
CA LYS A 50 -4.31 6.30 17.63
C LYS A 50 -4.44 6.42 16.13
N PHE A 51 -3.95 7.50 15.53
CA PHE A 51 -3.91 7.67 14.10
C PHE A 51 -2.98 6.63 13.44
N ALA A 52 -1.79 6.39 14.01
CA ALA A 52 -0.88 5.36 13.53
C ALA A 52 -1.51 3.95 13.56
N GLU A 53 -2.27 3.64 14.62
CA GLU A 53 -3.02 2.39 14.73
C GLU A 53 -4.12 2.29 13.67
N ALA A 54 -4.94 3.33 13.52
CA ALA A 54 -6.05 3.37 12.56
C ALA A 54 -5.54 3.27 11.11
N LEU A 55 -4.47 4.01 10.79
CA LEU A 55 -3.87 3.99 9.46
C LEU A 55 -3.20 2.65 9.16
N ALA A 56 -2.53 2.01 10.13
CA ALA A 56 -1.97 0.67 9.98
C ALA A 56 -3.08 -0.38 9.74
N ALA A 57 -4.22 -0.27 10.42
CA ALA A 57 -5.35 -1.18 10.25
C ALA A 57 -5.94 -1.14 8.83
N THR A 58 -5.84 -0.02 8.10
CA THR A 58 -6.28 0.04 6.69
C THR A 58 -5.50 -0.91 5.78
N LEU A 59 -4.30 -1.34 6.18
CA LEU A 59 -3.44 -2.23 5.40
C LEU A 59 -3.71 -3.72 5.63
N ASP A 60 -4.47 -4.10 6.67
CA ASP A 60 -4.69 -5.49 7.05
C ASP A 60 -5.32 -6.34 5.94
N ASN A 61 -6.15 -5.72 5.11
CA ASN A 61 -6.80 -6.37 3.97
C ASN A 61 -6.22 -5.96 2.61
N ARG A 62 -5.03 -5.32 2.59
CA ARG A 62 -4.40 -4.76 1.38
C ARG A 62 -3.12 -5.50 0.95
N GLU A 63 -2.98 -6.78 1.31
CA GLU A 63 -1.81 -7.59 0.93
C GLU A 63 -1.58 -7.59 -0.59
N LEU A 64 -2.66 -7.69 -1.39
CA LEU A 64 -2.55 -7.67 -2.85
C LEU A 64 -1.94 -6.35 -3.33
N MET A 65 -2.38 -5.20 -2.81
CA MET A 65 -1.83 -3.89 -3.14
C MET A 65 -0.35 -3.84 -2.81
N LEU A 66 0.03 -4.18 -1.57
CA LEU A 66 1.42 -4.15 -1.12
C LEU A 66 2.33 -5.04 -1.98
N LYS A 67 1.84 -6.20 -2.39
CA LYS A 67 2.55 -7.11 -3.28
C LYS A 67 2.71 -6.55 -4.70
N LEU A 68 1.66 -5.92 -5.24
CA LEU A 68 1.68 -5.34 -6.58
C LEU A 68 2.70 -4.20 -6.71
N VAL A 69 2.77 -3.31 -5.71
CA VAL A 69 3.68 -2.15 -5.75
C VAL A 69 5.15 -2.54 -5.61
N VAL A 70 5.45 -3.72 -5.08
CA VAL A 70 6.83 -4.25 -4.99
C VAL A 70 7.22 -5.03 -6.25
N CYS A 71 6.26 -5.73 -6.89
CA CYS A 71 6.52 -6.59 -8.03
C CYS A 71 6.62 -5.78 -9.33
N ASN A 72 7.83 -5.33 -9.69
CA ASN A 72 8.14 -4.70 -10.99
C ASN A 72 7.30 -3.43 -11.30
N PHE A 73 6.92 -2.69 -10.27
CA PHE A 73 6.09 -1.48 -10.40
C PHE A 73 6.64 -0.48 -11.41
N TYR A 74 7.96 -0.25 -11.39
CA TYR A 74 8.62 0.67 -12.32
C TYR A 74 8.58 0.15 -13.77
N GLU A 75 8.99 -1.09 -13.99
CA GLU A 75 9.03 -1.70 -15.32
C GLU A 75 7.63 -1.80 -15.95
N MET A 76 6.62 -2.11 -15.12
CA MET A 76 5.23 -2.18 -15.59
C MET A 76 4.68 -0.80 -15.98
N GLN A 77 5.02 0.26 -15.25
CA GLN A 77 4.65 1.62 -15.61
C GLN A 77 5.35 2.08 -16.88
N ASP A 78 6.63 1.77 -17.04
CA ASP A 78 7.38 2.14 -18.23
C ASP A 78 6.90 1.42 -19.51
N ALA A 79 6.41 0.19 -19.35
CA ALA A 79 5.83 -0.60 -20.44
C ALA A 79 4.36 -0.27 -20.75
N SER A 80 3.68 0.53 -19.90
CA SER A 80 2.27 0.88 -20.08
C SER A 80 2.07 1.95 -21.17
N SER A 81 0.85 2.01 -21.71
CA SER A 81 0.45 3.14 -22.56
C SER A 81 0.43 4.44 -21.75
N MET A 82 0.54 5.58 -22.44
CA MET A 82 0.47 6.90 -21.79
C MET A 82 -0.85 7.10 -21.04
N ASP A 83 -1.96 6.62 -21.59
CA ASP A 83 -3.29 6.75 -20.98
C ASP A 83 -3.40 5.93 -19.68
N GLU A 84 -2.86 4.72 -19.68
CA GLU A 84 -2.79 3.86 -18.47
C GLU A 84 -1.88 4.49 -17.42
N LEU A 85 -0.71 4.99 -17.81
CA LEU A 85 0.21 5.66 -16.90
C LEU A 85 -0.44 6.91 -16.26
N VAL A 86 -1.17 7.70 -17.03
CA VAL A 86 -1.93 8.86 -16.52
C VAL A 86 -2.97 8.40 -15.48
N ARG A 87 -3.69 7.31 -15.73
CA ARG A 87 -4.66 6.76 -14.77
C ARG A 87 -3.99 6.33 -13.46
N ILE A 88 -2.86 5.61 -13.55
CA ILE A 88 -2.08 5.17 -12.37
C ILE A 88 -1.60 6.39 -11.57
N LYS A 89 -1.07 7.41 -12.24
CA LYS A 89 -0.58 8.64 -11.57
C LYS A 89 -1.71 9.40 -10.88
N LYS A 90 -2.89 9.50 -11.51
CA LYS A 90 -4.07 10.11 -10.89
C LYS A 90 -4.55 9.36 -9.66
N SER A 91 -4.64 8.03 -9.71
CA SER A 91 -5.02 7.20 -8.56
C SER A 91 -4.02 7.34 -7.41
N SER A 92 -2.71 7.25 -7.72
CA SER A 92 -1.66 7.43 -6.71
C SER A 92 -1.67 8.83 -6.07
N TRP A 93 -1.88 9.87 -6.87
CA TRP A 93 -2.01 11.25 -6.39
C TRP A 93 -3.21 11.43 -5.48
N ASN A 94 -4.38 10.93 -5.90
CA ASN A 94 -5.61 10.98 -5.13
C ASN A 94 -5.46 10.31 -3.75
N ALA A 95 -4.78 9.16 -3.70
CA ALA A 95 -4.48 8.50 -2.42
C ALA A 95 -3.60 9.39 -1.51
N GLY A 96 -2.65 10.13 -2.09
CA GLY A 96 -1.83 11.11 -1.37
C GLY A 96 -2.65 12.27 -0.80
N GLU A 97 -3.52 12.88 -1.61
CA GLU A 97 -4.40 13.98 -1.19
C GLU A 97 -5.36 13.53 -0.07
N ILE A 98 -5.99 12.36 -0.23
CA ILE A 98 -6.87 11.79 0.81
C ILE A 98 -6.11 11.53 2.10
N THR A 99 -4.87 11.01 2.01
CA THR A 99 -4.03 10.80 3.19
C THR A 99 -3.72 12.11 3.89
N TYR A 100 -3.31 13.15 3.15
CA TYR A 100 -3.06 14.48 3.68
C TYR A 100 -4.29 15.05 4.40
N GLU A 101 -5.44 15.05 3.74
CA GLU A 101 -6.68 15.54 4.34
C GLU A 101 -7.06 14.78 5.60
N THR A 102 -6.86 13.45 5.63
CA THR A 102 -7.18 12.63 6.80
C THR A 102 -6.22 12.93 7.95
N VAL A 103 -4.92 13.12 7.67
CA VAL A 103 -3.94 13.59 8.66
C VAL A 103 -4.41 14.92 9.28
N LYS A 104 -4.76 15.91 8.45
CA LYS A 104 -5.20 17.22 8.93
C LYS A 104 -6.50 17.18 9.73
N LYS A 105 -7.42 16.27 9.40
CA LYS A 105 -8.67 16.05 10.16
C LYS A 105 -8.41 15.39 11.51
N CYS A 106 -7.54 14.39 11.56
CA CYS A 106 -7.25 13.62 12.78
C CYS A 106 -6.27 14.32 13.71
N LEU A 107 -5.29 15.05 13.14
CA LEU A 107 -4.20 15.72 13.85
C LEU A 107 -4.15 17.22 13.49
N PRO A 108 -5.13 18.03 13.90
CA PRO A 108 -5.25 19.42 13.49
C PRO A 108 -4.12 20.32 14.01
N ASP A 109 -3.34 19.85 14.98
CA ASP A 109 -2.13 20.51 15.50
C ASP A 109 -0.90 20.33 14.60
N MET A 110 -0.94 19.42 13.64
CA MET A 110 0.14 19.20 12.69
C MET A 110 0.21 20.32 11.66
N SER A 111 1.38 20.92 11.46
CA SER A 111 1.57 21.95 10.43
C SER A 111 1.33 21.38 9.01
N ASP A 112 1.10 22.25 8.03
CA ASP A 112 0.94 21.81 6.65
C ASP A 112 2.25 21.19 6.11
N ASP A 113 3.39 21.79 6.45
CA ASP A 113 4.71 21.28 6.06
C ASP A 113 4.99 19.89 6.65
N ASP A 114 4.62 19.66 7.93
CA ASP A 114 4.78 18.34 8.57
C ASP A 114 3.83 17.30 7.96
N ALA A 115 2.59 17.68 7.65
CA ALA A 115 1.62 16.81 7.01
C ALA A 115 2.06 16.41 5.59
N ASP A 116 2.57 17.36 4.80
CA ASP A 116 3.17 17.09 3.49
C ASP A 116 4.39 16.19 3.62
N GLY A 117 5.30 16.49 4.56
CA GLY A 117 6.48 15.68 4.86
C GLY A 117 6.12 14.25 5.23
N PHE A 118 5.08 14.08 6.05
CA PHE A 118 4.55 12.76 6.40
C PHE A 118 4.09 12.01 5.17
N VAL A 119 3.25 12.60 4.31
CA VAL A 119 2.73 11.95 3.11
C VAL A 119 3.86 11.54 2.17
N ILE A 120 4.84 12.44 1.94
CA ILE A 120 6.01 12.16 1.08
C ILE A 120 6.83 10.97 1.59
N ALA A 121 7.00 10.84 2.91
CA ALA A 121 7.76 9.75 3.51
C ALA A 121 6.95 8.45 3.65
N PHE A 122 5.65 8.56 3.86
CA PHE A 122 4.74 7.46 4.11
C PHE A 122 4.62 6.50 2.93
N PHE A 123 4.39 7.02 1.71
CA PHE A 123 4.17 6.15 0.53
C PHE A 123 5.40 5.29 0.18
N PRO A 124 6.64 5.82 0.10
CA PRO A 124 7.83 5.00 -0.09
C PRO A 124 8.03 3.94 1.00
N PHE A 125 7.72 4.29 2.27
CA PHE A 125 7.77 3.35 3.37
C PHE A 125 6.77 2.19 3.17
N ILE A 126 5.51 2.49 2.88
CA ILE A 126 4.48 1.47 2.66
C ILE A 126 4.79 0.59 1.45
N PHE A 127 5.30 1.17 0.36
CA PHE A 127 5.67 0.42 -0.84
C PHE A 127 6.86 -0.52 -0.60
N GLY A 128 7.72 -0.20 0.37
CA GLY A 128 8.81 -1.08 0.81
C GLY A 128 8.41 -2.16 1.82
N LEU A 129 7.20 -2.12 2.39
CA LEU A 129 6.83 -2.91 3.56
C LEU A 129 6.71 -4.42 3.28
N TYR A 130 6.14 -4.80 2.12
CA TYR A 130 5.80 -6.19 1.81
C TYR A 130 6.97 -7.19 1.93
N PRO A 131 8.15 -6.94 1.34
CA PRO A 131 9.26 -7.90 1.40
C PRO A 131 9.84 -8.11 2.80
N TYR A 132 9.59 -7.20 3.74
CA TYR A 132 10.05 -7.31 5.12
C TYR A 132 9.03 -8.00 6.05
N THR A 133 7.78 -8.09 5.62
CA THR A 133 6.70 -8.71 6.38
C THR A 133 6.24 -10.06 5.80
N HIS A 134 6.64 -10.36 4.55
CA HIS A 134 6.26 -11.58 3.84
C HIS A 134 7.49 -12.25 3.23
N LEU A 135 8.01 -13.25 3.92
CA LEU A 135 9.11 -14.06 3.41
C LEU A 135 8.57 -15.21 2.55
N SER A 136 9.20 -15.43 1.39
CA SER A 136 9.01 -16.69 0.66
C SER A 136 9.68 -17.84 1.40
N GLU A 137 9.25 -19.08 1.13
CA GLU A 137 9.88 -20.29 1.69
C GLU A 137 11.41 -20.30 1.45
N LYS A 138 11.86 -19.88 0.25
CA LYS A 138 13.27 -19.80 -0.10
C LYS A 138 14.01 -18.75 0.73
N GLN A 139 13.40 -17.60 1.00
CA GLN A 139 14.00 -16.55 1.84
C GLN A 139 14.08 -16.99 3.30
N ALA A 140 13.04 -17.63 3.83
CA ALA A 140 13.04 -18.17 5.17
C ALA A 140 14.13 -19.23 5.37
N GLU A 141 14.30 -20.15 4.41
CA GLU A 141 15.36 -21.14 4.43
C GLU A 141 16.76 -20.51 4.33
N ALA A 142 16.93 -19.48 3.49
CA ALA A 142 18.20 -18.76 3.38
C ALA A 142 18.59 -18.05 4.68
N ILE A 143 17.64 -17.44 5.38
CA ILE A 143 17.83 -16.79 6.68
C ILE A 143 18.30 -17.83 7.72
N LYS A 144 17.63 -18.99 7.73
CA LYS A 144 17.97 -20.10 8.62
C LYS A 144 19.39 -20.66 8.35
N LEU A 145 19.73 -20.87 7.07
CA LEU A 145 21.08 -21.34 6.67
C LEU A 145 22.18 -20.31 6.98
N ALA A 146 21.83 -19.03 6.98
CA ALA A 146 22.73 -17.94 7.34
C ALA A 146 22.86 -17.74 8.86
N GLU A 147 22.18 -18.56 9.68
CA GLU A 147 22.14 -18.46 11.14
C GLU A 147 21.72 -17.08 11.67
N ILE A 148 20.87 -16.39 10.89
CA ILE A 148 20.34 -15.07 11.25
C ILE A 148 19.07 -15.26 12.10
N SER A 149 19.07 -14.67 13.30
CA SER A 149 17.86 -14.59 14.14
C SER A 149 16.99 -13.43 13.66
N PHE A 150 16.10 -13.71 12.72
CA PHE A 150 15.13 -12.74 12.20
C PHE A 150 13.74 -13.35 12.17
N GLU A 151 12.81 -12.69 12.82
CA GLU A 151 11.39 -13.01 12.78
C GLU A 151 10.63 -11.80 12.21
N PRO A 152 9.93 -11.95 11.07
CA PRO A 152 9.22 -10.82 10.46
C PRO A 152 8.04 -10.39 11.34
N LEU A 153 7.87 -9.08 11.47
CA LEU A 153 6.66 -8.51 12.05
C LEU A 153 5.47 -8.76 11.11
N SER A 154 4.25 -8.77 11.66
CA SER A 154 3.06 -8.67 10.82
C SER A 154 3.04 -7.34 10.07
N THR A 155 2.32 -7.29 8.94
CA THR A 155 2.14 -6.04 8.18
C THR A 155 1.63 -4.92 9.07
N HIS A 156 0.61 -5.19 9.86
CA HIS A 156 0.04 -4.25 10.83
C HIS A 156 1.09 -3.72 11.82
N ALA A 157 1.82 -4.61 12.49
CA ALA A 157 2.80 -4.19 13.50
C ALA A 157 3.95 -3.38 12.90
N ALA A 158 4.43 -3.77 11.71
CA ALA A 158 5.50 -3.04 11.01
C ALA A 158 5.01 -1.68 10.50
N ALA A 159 3.80 -1.63 9.92
CA ALA A 159 3.17 -0.38 9.47
C ALA A 159 2.97 0.58 10.64
N ARG A 160 2.33 0.13 11.72
CA ARG A 160 2.08 0.94 12.92
C ARG A 160 3.37 1.53 13.49
N LEU A 161 4.42 0.71 13.62
CA LEU A 161 5.72 1.17 14.12
C LEU A 161 6.33 2.25 13.23
N GLY A 162 6.32 2.08 11.91
CA GLY A 162 6.88 3.05 10.98
C GLY A 162 6.06 4.34 10.93
N ILE A 163 4.73 4.23 10.87
CA ILE A 163 3.83 5.39 10.89
C ILE A 163 4.04 6.23 12.17
N ASP A 164 4.10 5.58 13.35
CA ASP A 164 4.39 6.29 14.62
C ASP A 164 5.71 7.06 14.56
N ARG A 165 6.72 6.53 13.88
CA ARG A 165 8.02 7.22 13.71
C ARG A 165 7.96 8.37 12.73
N LEU A 166 7.19 8.25 11.65
CA LEU A 166 7.01 9.29 10.65
C LEU A 166 6.17 10.48 11.15
N LEU A 167 5.31 10.27 12.16
CA LEU A 167 4.46 11.30 12.76
C LEU A 167 5.18 12.15 13.84
N ARG A 168 6.44 11.86 14.16
CA ARG A 168 7.24 12.58 15.19
C ARG A 168 8.04 13.70 14.62
#